data_5bc41c6044f4fadcdf0c76f82e73df80
#
_entry.id   5bc41c6044f4fadcdf0c76f82e73df80
#
_cell.length_a   1.000
_cell.length_b   1.000
_cell.length_c   1.000
_cell.angle_alpha   90.00
_cell.angle_beta   90.00
_cell.angle_gamma   90.00
#
_symmetry.space_group_name_H-M   'P 1'
#
loop_
_entity.id
_entity.type
_entity.pdbx_description
1 polymer ?
#
loop_
_entity_poly.entity_id
_entity_poly.type
_entity_poly.pdbx_seq_one_letter_code
_entity_poly.pdbx_strand_id
1 'polypeptide(L)'
;MEAVRGPIRAVGRVALAAMFISGGADALLEPGPRTAKAEELGVPLDPELAVQANGAAMLVAGAALALGIRPRLAAAVLAGSLVPTTLAGHPYWQVEDPAARRQQRIHFFKNVGLFGGALLVLSERPRARRRRPPRRRTASG
;
A
#
# COMPACT_ATOMS: atom_id res chain seq x y z
N MET A 1 23.63 -13.39 9.42
CA MET A 1 22.88 -12.14 9.08
C MET A 1 21.73 -12.34 8.11
N GLU A 2 21.77 -13.27 7.16
CA GLU A 2 20.61 -13.53 6.26
C GLU A 2 19.39 -14.16 6.94
N ALA A 3 19.59 -15.00 7.95
CA ALA A 3 18.50 -15.67 8.68
C ALA A 3 17.56 -14.68 9.38
N VAL A 4 18.05 -13.54 9.85
CA VAL A 4 17.26 -12.51 10.57
C VAL A 4 16.56 -11.55 9.57
N ARG A 5 17.11 -11.34 8.40
CA ARG A 5 16.53 -10.42 7.41
C ARG A 5 15.16 -10.87 6.85
N GLY A 6 14.93 -12.17 6.78
CA GLY A 6 13.67 -12.72 6.29
C GLY A 6 12.47 -12.39 7.19
N PRO A 7 12.52 -12.71 8.48
CA PRO A 7 11.48 -12.38 9.44
C PRO A 7 11.23 -10.88 9.57
N ILE A 8 12.28 -10.06 9.66
CA ILE A 8 12.14 -8.60 9.76
C ILE A 8 11.40 -8.03 8.55
N ARG A 9 11.72 -8.48 7.34
CA ARG A 9 10.99 -8.06 6.13
C ARG A 9 9.53 -8.49 6.14
N ALA A 10 9.24 -9.70 6.65
CA ALA A 10 7.87 -10.18 6.75
C ALA A 10 7.06 -9.31 7.72
N VAL A 11 7.59 -9.05 8.91
CA VAL A 11 6.96 -8.18 9.90
C VAL A 11 6.77 -6.77 9.33
N GLY A 12 7.78 -6.18 8.70
CA GLY A 12 7.68 -4.85 8.09
C GLY A 12 6.61 -4.78 7.01
N ARG A 13 6.46 -5.81 6.16
CA ARG A 13 5.40 -5.87 5.16
C ARG A 13 4.01 -5.99 5.77
N VAL A 14 3.85 -6.83 6.80
CA VAL A 14 2.58 -6.98 7.51
C VAL A 14 2.19 -5.66 8.18
N ALA A 15 3.12 -5.02 8.89
CA ALA A 15 2.88 -3.75 9.55
C ALA A 15 2.50 -2.64 8.55
N LEU A 16 3.23 -2.55 7.42
CA LEU A 16 2.90 -1.61 6.35
C LEU A 16 1.54 -1.91 5.73
N ALA A 17 1.25 -3.17 5.44
CA ALA A 17 0.01 -3.60 4.81
C ALA A 17 -1.23 -3.37 5.66
N ALA A 18 -1.11 -3.43 6.99
CA ALA A 18 -2.25 -3.32 7.91
C ALA A 18 -3.05 -2.03 7.70
N MET A 19 -2.37 -0.89 7.51
CA MET A 19 -3.03 0.39 7.25
C MET A 19 -3.77 0.42 5.92
N PHE A 20 -3.21 -0.22 4.89
CA PHE A 20 -3.86 -0.29 3.57
C PHE A 20 -5.04 -1.25 3.57
N ILE A 21 -4.94 -2.36 4.27
CA ILE A 21 -6.04 -3.33 4.40
C ILE A 21 -7.21 -2.67 5.14
N SER A 22 -6.95 -2.04 6.29
CA SER A 22 -7.98 -1.34 7.05
C SER A 22 -8.60 -0.19 6.25
N GLY A 23 -7.78 0.75 5.77
CA GLY A 23 -8.28 1.90 5.01
C GLY A 23 -8.93 1.52 3.67
N GLY A 24 -8.48 0.43 3.04
CA GLY A 24 -9.08 -0.13 1.83
C GLY A 24 -10.45 -0.76 2.10
N ALA A 25 -10.58 -1.50 3.20
CA ALA A 25 -11.85 -2.06 3.63
C ALA A 25 -12.87 -0.96 3.95
N ASP A 26 -12.46 0.07 4.72
CA ASP A 26 -13.30 1.21 5.04
C ASP A 26 -13.76 1.97 3.77
N ALA A 27 -12.86 2.18 2.80
CA ALA A 27 -13.20 2.88 1.57
C ALA A 27 -14.12 2.05 0.65
N LEU A 28 -14.00 0.72 0.70
CA LEU A 28 -14.83 -0.18 -0.08
C LEU A 28 -16.25 -0.32 0.50
N LEU A 29 -16.35 -0.45 1.82
CA LEU A 29 -17.61 -0.72 2.52
C LEU A 29 -18.38 0.56 2.86
N GLU A 30 -17.66 1.63 3.18
CA GLU A 30 -18.21 2.91 3.60
C GLU A 30 -17.50 4.06 2.86
N PRO A 31 -17.76 4.27 1.55
CA PRO A 31 -17.12 5.32 0.76
C PRO A 31 -17.35 6.72 1.35
N GLY A 32 -18.56 7.00 1.84
CA GLY A 32 -18.91 8.17 2.64
C GLY A 32 -18.33 9.50 2.12
N PRO A 33 -17.75 10.35 3.00
CA PRO A 33 -17.25 11.67 2.60
C PRO A 33 -16.07 11.66 1.61
N ARG A 34 -15.50 10.47 1.32
CA ARG A 34 -14.44 10.32 0.30
C ARG A 34 -14.96 10.54 -1.12
N THR A 35 -16.28 10.32 -1.35
CA THR A 35 -16.92 10.52 -2.66
C THR A 35 -16.87 11.99 -3.09
N ALA A 36 -17.13 12.92 -2.18
CA ALA A 36 -17.02 14.35 -2.46
C ALA A 36 -15.59 14.74 -2.87
N LYS A 37 -14.58 14.11 -2.26
CA LYS A 37 -13.17 14.34 -2.63
C LYS A 37 -12.80 13.74 -3.99
N ALA A 38 -13.39 12.61 -4.37
CA ALA A 38 -13.21 12.01 -5.69
C ALA A 38 -13.86 12.90 -6.78
N GLU A 39 -15.01 13.48 -6.49
CA GLU A 39 -15.69 14.45 -7.37
C GLU A 39 -14.86 15.73 -7.55
N GLU A 40 -14.33 16.31 -6.47
CA GLU A 40 -13.42 17.48 -6.52
C GLU A 40 -12.18 17.24 -7.39
N LEU A 41 -11.67 15.99 -7.43
CA LEU A 41 -10.53 15.61 -8.26
C LEU A 41 -10.88 15.47 -9.76
N GLY A 42 -12.17 15.53 -10.12
CA GLY A 42 -12.62 15.40 -11.50
C GLY A 42 -12.31 14.03 -12.12
N VAL A 43 -12.34 12.96 -11.33
CA VAL A 43 -12.10 11.59 -11.84
C VAL A 43 -13.18 11.25 -12.87
N PRO A 44 -12.84 10.72 -14.06
CA PRO A 44 -13.80 10.42 -15.13
C PRO A 44 -14.59 9.12 -14.87
N LEU A 45 -14.97 8.87 -13.62
CA LEU A 45 -15.73 7.74 -13.13
C LEU A 45 -16.76 8.26 -12.13
N ASP A 46 -17.80 7.48 -11.88
CA ASP A 46 -18.68 7.73 -10.75
C ASP A 46 -17.84 7.84 -9.46
N PRO A 47 -18.02 8.90 -8.64
CA PRO A 47 -17.17 9.16 -7.48
C PRO A 47 -17.18 8.02 -6.43
N GLU A 48 -18.34 7.39 -6.22
CA GLU A 48 -18.46 6.26 -5.32
C GLU A 48 -17.71 5.04 -5.84
N LEU A 49 -17.92 4.73 -7.12
CA LEU A 49 -17.20 3.63 -7.79
C LEU A 49 -15.68 3.86 -7.77
N ALA A 50 -15.22 5.09 -7.98
CA ALA A 50 -13.80 5.43 -7.94
C ALA A 50 -13.20 5.18 -6.54
N VAL A 51 -13.92 5.57 -5.47
CA VAL A 51 -13.50 5.33 -4.07
C VAL A 51 -13.48 3.83 -3.76
N GLN A 52 -14.52 3.10 -4.14
CA GLN A 52 -14.62 1.66 -3.92
C GLN A 52 -13.54 0.88 -4.71
N ALA A 53 -13.30 1.24 -5.95
CA ALA A 53 -12.26 0.62 -6.78
C ALA A 53 -10.85 0.84 -6.18
N ASN A 54 -10.57 2.06 -5.71
CA ASN A 54 -9.32 2.34 -5.01
C ASN A 54 -9.23 1.57 -3.69
N GLY A 55 -10.32 1.48 -2.92
CA GLY A 55 -10.40 0.68 -1.69
C GLY A 55 -10.13 -0.80 -1.95
N ALA A 56 -10.75 -1.38 -2.97
CA ALA A 56 -10.51 -2.77 -3.39
C ALA A 56 -9.05 -2.99 -3.81
N ALA A 57 -8.47 -2.07 -4.58
CA ALA A 57 -7.06 -2.12 -4.98
C ALA A 57 -6.12 -2.10 -3.76
N MET A 58 -6.37 -1.22 -2.79
CA MET A 58 -5.62 -1.14 -1.54
C MET A 58 -5.73 -2.42 -0.72
N LEU A 59 -6.93 -2.98 -0.59
CA LEU A 59 -7.19 -4.21 0.17
C LEU A 59 -6.46 -5.40 -0.46
N VAL A 60 -6.59 -5.61 -1.77
CA VAL A 60 -5.96 -6.71 -2.50
C VAL A 60 -4.44 -6.56 -2.51
N ALA A 61 -3.92 -5.37 -2.81
CA ALA A 61 -2.49 -5.12 -2.83
C ALA A 61 -1.89 -5.19 -1.41
N GLY A 62 -2.61 -4.72 -0.39
CA GLY A 62 -2.21 -4.86 1.01
C GLY A 62 -2.11 -6.32 1.43
N ALA A 63 -3.11 -7.15 1.13
CA ALA A 63 -3.06 -8.58 1.39
C ALA A 63 -1.90 -9.27 0.64
N ALA A 64 -1.71 -8.94 -0.63
CA ALA A 64 -0.60 -9.46 -1.42
C ALA A 64 0.77 -9.08 -0.82
N LEU A 65 0.91 -7.82 -0.34
CA LEU A 65 2.12 -7.34 0.33
C LEU A 65 2.40 -8.11 1.63
N ALA A 66 1.38 -8.28 2.48
CA ALA A 66 1.49 -9.01 3.75
C ALA A 66 1.93 -10.46 3.52
N LEU A 67 1.33 -11.13 2.55
CA LEU A 67 1.64 -12.51 2.18
C LEU A 67 2.96 -12.64 1.39
N GLY A 68 3.57 -11.54 0.98
CA GLY A 68 4.79 -11.54 0.17
C GLY A 68 4.57 -12.01 -1.28
N ILE A 69 3.33 -11.92 -1.77
CA ILE A 69 2.96 -12.22 -3.16
C ILE A 69 3.29 -11.00 -4.02
N ARG A 70 4.25 -11.14 -4.93
CA ARG A 70 4.72 -10.06 -5.81
C ARG A 70 4.89 -8.71 -5.06
N PRO A 71 5.64 -8.67 -3.95
CA PRO A 71 5.62 -7.55 -3.01
C PRO A 71 5.98 -6.20 -3.66
N ARG A 72 6.80 -6.19 -4.70
CA ARG A 72 7.14 -4.97 -5.43
C ARG A 72 5.94 -4.42 -6.22
N LEU A 73 5.18 -5.29 -6.90
CA LEU A 73 3.97 -4.87 -7.61
C LEU A 73 2.91 -4.38 -6.63
N ALA A 74 2.69 -5.12 -5.54
CA ALA A 74 1.80 -4.69 -4.47
C ALA A 74 2.19 -3.31 -3.93
N ALA A 75 3.47 -3.11 -3.60
CA ALA A 75 3.96 -1.82 -3.12
C ALA A 75 3.80 -0.69 -4.15
N ALA A 76 3.95 -0.97 -5.45
CA ALA A 76 3.71 0.03 -6.50
C ALA A 76 2.24 0.49 -6.55
N VAL A 77 1.30 -0.47 -6.47
CA VAL A 77 -0.14 -0.17 -6.43
C VAL A 77 -0.47 0.66 -5.18
N LEU A 78 0.04 0.26 -4.00
CA LEU A 78 -0.21 0.97 -2.76
C LEU A 78 0.39 2.39 -2.76
N ALA A 79 1.60 2.56 -3.28
CA ALA A 79 2.21 3.89 -3.44
C ALA A 79 1.39 4.78 -4.39
N GLY A 80 0.93 4.23 -5.52
CA GLY A 80 0.07 4.93 -6.46
C GLY A 80 -1.27 5.38 -5.84
N SER A 81 -1.91 4.51 -5.05
CA SER A 81 -3.15 4.82 -4.32
C SER A 81 -2.97 5.92 -3.27
N LEU A 82 -1.80 6.00 -2.63
CA LEU A 82 -1.53 7.00 -1.59
C LEU A 82 -1.46 8.43 -2.13
N VAL A 83 -1.01 8.64 -3.35
CA VAL A 83 -0.83 9.98 -3.89
C VAL A 83 -2.15 10.76 -3.92
N PRO A 84 -3.19 10.31 -4.64
CA PRO A 84 -4.46 11.03 -4.68
C PRO A 84 -5.14 11.06 -3.30
N THR A 85 -5.13 9.97 -2.55
CA THR A 85 -5.77 9.91 -1.24
C THR A 85 -5.10 10.83 -0.21
N THR A 86 -3.80 11.08 -0.32
CA THR A 86 -3.11 11.98 0.58
C THR A 86 -3.33 13.43 0.21
N LEU A 87 -3.23 13.78 -1.07
CA LEU A 87 -3.36 15.15 -1.54
C LEU A 87 -4.80 15.65 -1.43
N ALA A 88 -5.79 14.83 -1.78
CA ALA A 88 -7.19 15.19 -1.70
C ALA A 88 -7.76 15.00 -0.28
N GLY A 89 -7.41 13.90 0.38
CA GLY A 89 -7.96 13.56 1.69
C GLY A 89 -7.40 14.36 2.86
N HIS A 90 -6.17 14.86 2.75
CA HIS A 90 -5.46 15.50 3.86
C HIS A 90 -4.77 16.83 3.48
N PRO A 91 -5.47 17.79 2.83
CA PRO A 91 -4.92 19.10 2.47
C PRO A 91 -4.87 20.02 3.69
N TYR A 92 -4.00 19.72 4.68
CA TYR A 92 -3.93 20.44 5.95
C TYR A 92 -3.67 21.95 5.80
N TRP A 93 -3.10 22.38 4.68
CA TRP A 93 -2.85 23.79 4.36
C TRP A 93 -4.13 24.57 4.04
N GLN A 94 -5.25 23.88 3.74
CA GLN A 94 -6.55 24.47 3.46
C GLN A 94 -7.46 24.52 4.69
N VAL A 95 -7.05 23.94 5.81
CA VAL A 95 -7.87 23.84 7.03
C VAL A 95 -7.60 25.06 7.92
N GLU A 96 -8.65 25.83 8.22
CA GLU A 96 -8.55 27.04 9.01
C GLU A 96 -8.44 26.77 10.53
N ASP A 97 -9.27 25.83 11.04
CA ASP A 97 -9.24 25.47 12.46
C ASP A 97 -7.90 24.85 12.88
N PRO A 98 -7.21 25.42 13.90
CA PRO A 98 -5.89 24.94 14.30
C PRO A 98 -5.86 23.49 14.78
N ALA A 99 -6.92 23.00 15.44
CA ALA A 99 -6.99 21.63 15.96
C ALA A 99 -7.18 20.64 14.81
N ALA A 100 -8.13 20.90 13.92
CA ALA A 100 -8.37 20.10 12.72
C ALA A 100 -7.14 20.12 11.79
N ARG A 101 -6.50 21.28 11.59
CA ARG A 101 -5.26 21.39 10.80
C ARG A 101 -4.15 20.51 11.34
N ARG A 102 -3.97 20.47 12.67
CA ARG A 102 -2.98 19.62 13.33
C ARG A 102 -3.26 18.15 13.05
N GLN A 103 -4.50 17.72 13.16
CA GLN A 103 -4.91 16.34 12.90
C GLN A 103 -4.69 15.96 11.43
N GLN A 104 -5.12 16.81 10.50
CA GLN A 104 -4.91 16.56 9.06
C GLN A 104 -3.42 16.50 8.70
N ARG A 105 -2.58 17.34 9.33
CA ARG A 105 -1.12 17.28 9.16
C ARG A 105 -0.53 15.95 9.64
N ILE A 106 -1.01 15.40 10.76
CA ILE A 106 -0.58 14.08 11.24
C ILE A 106 -0.94 13.00 10.22
N HIS A 107 -2.16 13.02 9.70
CA HIS A 107 -2.58 12.06 8.67
C HIS A 107 -1.77 12.18 7.38
N PHE A 108 -1.49 13.41 6.93
CA PHE A 108 -0.64 13.66 5.78
C PHE A 108 0.75 13.03 5.95
N PHE A 109 1.45 13.35 7.04
CA PHE A 109 2.80 12.81 7.28
C PHE A 109 2.81 11.32 7.59
N LYS A 110 1.76 10.77 8.19
CA LYS A 110 1.56 9.32 8.30
C LYS A 110 1.56 8.67 6.89
N ASN A 111 0.82 9.24 5.96
CA ASN A 111 0.76 8.73 4.59
C ASN A 111 2.09 8.90 3.84
N VAL A 112 2.82 10.00 4.06
CA VAL A 112 4.21 10.17 3.56
C VAL A 112 5.12 9.06 4.09
N GLY A 113 5.01 8.70 5.36
CA GLY A 113 5.75 7.57 5.94
C GLY A 113 5.39 6.22 5.32
N LEU A 114 4.10 5.96 5.10
CA LEU A 114 3.62 4.75 4.41
C LEU A 114 4.13 4.70 2.95
N PHE A 115 4.11 5.82 2.24
CA PHE A 115 4.66 5.95 0.90
C PHE A 115 6.15 5.62 0.88
N GLY A 116 6.93 6.18 1.81
CA GLY A 116 8.35 5.86 1.99
C GLY A 116 8.58 4.37 2.25
N GLY A 117 7.76 3.75 3.11
CA GLY A 117 7.78 2.30 3.35
C GLY A 117 7.52 1.48 2.08
N ALA A 118 6.54 1.90 1.26
CA ALA A 118 6.27 1.25 -0.03
C ALA A 118 7.44 1.39 -1.01
N LEU A 119 8.10 2.55 -1.08
CA LEU A 119 9.29 2.76 -1.90
C LEU A 119 10.46 1.87 -1.47
N LEU A 120 10.65 1.66 -0.17
CA LEU A 120 11.66 0.71 0.35
C LEU A 120 11.39 -0.72 -0.12
N VAL A 121 10.13 -1.18 -0.10
CA VAL A 121 9.76 -2.49 -0.66
C VAL A 121 9.99 -2.55 -2.17
N LEU A 122 9.68 -1.49 -2.91
CA LEU A 122 9.97 -1.38 -4.35
C LEU A 122 11.46 -1.52 -4.65
N SER A 123 12.33 -0.98 -3.81
CA SER A 123 13.78 -1.02 -3.97
C SER A 123 14.40 -2.39 -3.62
N GLU A 124 13.65 -3.29 -2.98
CA GLU A 124 14.16 -4.63 -2.66
C GLU A 124 14.55 -5.40 -3.92
N ARG A 125 15.76 -5.97 -3.92
CA ARG A 125 16.20 -6.82 -5.03
C ARG A 125 15.39 -8.12 -5.07
N PRO A 126 14.94 -8.60 -6.25
CA PRO A 126 14.30 -9.90 -6.37
C PRO A 126 15.22 -10.99 -5.81
N ARG A 127 14.69 -11.86 -4.97
CA ARG A 127 15.46 -13.06 -4.56
C ARG A 127 15.77 -13.84 -5.82
N ALA A 128 17.06 -14.02 -6.13
CA ALA A 128 17.47 -14.94 -7.17
C ALA A 128 16.82 -16.31 -6.89
N ARG A 129 15.99 -16.78 -7.81
CA ARG A 129 15.36 -18.09 -7.70
C ARG A 129 16.52 -19.10 -7.61
N ARG A 130 16.75 -19.70 -6.43
CA ARG A 130 17.73 -20.78 -6.28
C ARG A 130 17.37 -21.83 -7.33
N ARG A 131 18.14 -21.87 -8.43
CA ARG A 131 18.06 -22.97 -9.40
C ARG A 131 18.36 -24.23 -8.59
N ARG A 132 17.38 -25.12 -8.46
CA ARG A 132 17.63 -26.46 -7.96
C ARG A 132 18.76 -27.05 -8.83
N PRO A 133 19.87 -27.54 -8.25
CA PRO A 133 20.88 -28.21 -9.03
C PRO A 133 20.24 -29.41 -9.76
N PRO A 134 20.63 -29.66 -11.01
CA PRO A 134 20.12 -30.82 -11.75
C PRO A 134 20.35 -32.06 -10.90
N ARG A 135 19.30 -32.89 -10.71
CA ARG A 135 19.43 -34.19 -10.07
C ARG A 135 20.46 -34.98 -10.89
N ARG A 136 21.62 -35.30 -10.30
CA ARG A 136 22.55 -36.25 -10.87
C ARG A 136 21.78 -37.55 -11.05
N ARG A 137 21.55 -37.94 -12.31
CA ARG A 137 21.15 -39.30 -12.65
C ARG A 137 22.32 -40.19 -12.21
N THR A 138 22.11 -40.95 -11.15
CA THR A 138 22.98 -42.09 -10.85
C THR A 138 22.78 -43.07 -12.00
N ALA A 139 23.76 -43.18 -12.89
CA ALA A 139 23.84 -44.26 -13.85
C ALA A 139 24.14 -45.54 -13.04
N SER A 140 23.11 -46.34 -12.82
CA SER A 140 23.28 -47.73 -12.39
C SER A 140 23.69 -48.52 -13.60
N GLY A 141 24.98 -48.87 -13.67
CA GLY A 141 25.51 -49.94 -14.53
C GLY A 141 25.24 -51.28 -13.93
#